data_b3a381f64350d6d4e449e03a54dc78af
#
_entry.id   b3a381f64350d6d4e449e03a54dc78af
#
_cell.length_a   1.000
_cell.length_b   1.000
_cell.length_c   1.000
_cell.angle_alpha   90.00
_cell.angle_beta   90.00
_cell.angle_gamma   90.00
#
_symmetry.space_group_name_H-M   'P 1'
#
loop_
_entity.id
_entity.type
_entity.pdbx_description
1 polymer ?
#
loop_
_entity_poly.entity_id
_entity_poly.type
_entity_poly.pdbx_seq_one_letter_code
_entity_poly.pdbx_strand_id
1 'polypeptide(L)'
;MAERLDNPKARMHRVICRGAAVPEGWVVVGEHHSPACPGDGANALVVKRPGRREVVAAGSPVPAGYRKVRETAVAGADAPGWLIERTD
;
A
#
# COMPACT_ATOMS: atom_id res chain seq x y z
N MET A 1 -25.38 -8.95 6.62
CA MET A 1 -25.16 -7.86 6.33
C MET A 1 -24.10 -7.05 7.05
N ALA A 2 -24.26 -6.67 8.15
CA ALA A 2 -23.29 -5.79 8.72
C ALA A 2 -21.95 -6.41 8.95
N GLU A 3 -21.88 -7.68 8.98
CA GLU A 3 -20.67 -8.32 9.33
C GLU A 3 -19.54 -8.00 8.44
N ARG A 4 -19.78 -7.92 7.19
CA ARG A 4 -18.69 -7.66 6.30
C ARG A 4 -18.09 -6.29 6.55
N LEU A 5 -18.85 -5.45 7.18
CA LEU A 5 -18.34 -4.15 7.49
C LEU A 5 -17.30 -4.19 8.56
N ASP A 6 -17.24 -5.28 9.27
CA ASP A 6 -16.32 -5.41 10.37
C ASP A 6 -15.07 -6.15 10.02
N ASN A 7 -14.83 -6.39 8.75
CA ASN A 7 -13.59 -7.03 8.35
C ASN A 7 -12.46 -6.02 8.51
N PRO A 8 -11.59 -6.18 9.53
CA PRO A 8 -10.52 -5.19 9.75
C PRO A 8 -9.54 -5.10 8.60
N LYS A 9 -9.30 -6.20 7.91
CA LYS A 9 -8.39 -6.16 6.78
C LYS A 9 -8.92 -5.30 5.66
N ALA A 10 -10.20 -5.40 5.38
CA ALA A 10 -10.79 -4.60 4.33
C ALA A 10 -10.75 -3.13 4.68
N ARG A 11 -10.86 -2.80 5.95
CA ARG A 11 -10.83 -1.42 6.37
C ARG A 11 -9.44 -0.83 6.35
N MET A 12 -8.41 -1.68 6.39
CA MET A 12 -7.03 -1.22 6.42
C MET A 12 -6.47 -0.96 5.04
N HIS A 13 -7.21 -1.30 4.01
CA HIS A 13 -6.76 -1.12 2.64
C HIS A 13 -7.69 -0.17 1.91
N ARG A 14 -7.10 0.61 1.02
CA ARG A 14 -7.87 1.46 0.11
C ARG A 14 -7.25 1.39 -1.26
N VAL A 15 -8.07 1.65 -2.27
CA VAL A 15 -7.58 1.75 -3.64
C VAL A 15 -7.72 3.20 -4.05
N ILE A 16 -6.62 3.79 -4.50
CA ILE A 16 -6.62 5.17 -5.00
C ILE A 16 -6.11 5.15 -6.43
N CYS A 17 -6.48 6.15 -7.20
CA CYS A 17 -6.00 6.22 -8.57
C CYS A 17 -4.53 6.59 -8.59
N ARG A 18 -3.82 6.03 -9.57
CA ARG A 18 -2.42 6.37 -9.76
C ARG A 18 -2.31 7.87 -10.03
N GLY A 19 -1.42 8.52 -9.34
CA GLY A 19 -1.30 9.97 -9.44
C GLY A 19 -1.98 10.72 -8.31
N ALA A 20 -2.87 10.06 -7.57
CA ALA A 20 -3.46 10.68 -6.39
C ALA A 20 -2.45 10.65 -5.25
N ALA A 21 -2.56 11.61 -4.35
CA ALA A 21 -1.66 11.68 -3.22
C ALA A 21 -1.96 10.55 -2.24
N VAL A 22 -0.89 9.90 -1.76
CA VAL A 22 -1.04 8.88 -0.73
C VAL A 22 -1.30 9.59 0.59
N PRO A 23 -2.34 9.20 1.32
CA PRO A 23 -2.62 9.87 2.60
C PRO A 23 -1.44 9.79 3.55
N GLU A 24 -1.27 10.81 4.34
CA GLU A 24 -0.17 10.86 5.30
C GLU A 24 -0.26 9.68 6.25
N GLY A 25 0.89 9.03 6.47
CA GLY A 25 0.94 7.87 7.35
C GLY A 25 0.60 6.56 6.68
N TRP A 26 0.25 6.58 5.40
CA TRP A 26 -0.10 5.39 4.64
C TRP A 26 1.04 5.01 3.70
N VAL A 27 1.03 3.78 3.25
CA VAL A 27 2.04 3.26 2.34
C VAL A 27 1.37 2.56 1.17
N VAL A 28 2.11 2.43 0.06
CA VAL A 28 1.64 1.72 -1.12
C VAL A 28 2.14 0.29 -1.03
N VAL A 29 1.21 -0.66 -1.08
CA VAL A 29 1.56 -2.07 -0.94
C VAL A 29 1.23 -2.89 -2.18
N GLY A 30 0.67 -2.30 -3.21
CA GLY A 30 0.38 -3.03 -4.43
C GLY A 30 -0.22 -2.15 -5.49
N GLU A 31 -0.51 -2.77 -6.63
CA GLU A 31 -1.16 -2.11 -7.75
C GLU A 31 -2.45 -2.82 -8.09
N HIS A 32 -3.34 -2.11 -8.73
CA HIS A 32 -4.66 -2.65 -9.00
C HIS A 32 -5.24 -1.97 -10.23
N HIS A 33 -6.10 -2.65 -10.93
CA HIS A 33 -6.86 -2.05 -12.01
C HIS A 33 -8.22 -1.65 -11.47
N SER A 34 -8.58 -0.40 -11.66
CA SER A 34 -9.88 0.09 -11.23
C SER A 34 -10.59 0.76 -12.39
N PRO A 35 -11.81 0.33 -12.73
CA PRO A 35 -12.56 1.01 -13.80
C PRO A 35 -12.93 2.44 -13.45
N ALA A 36 -12.86 2.81 -12.20
CA ALA A 36 -13.16 4.17 -11.78
C ALA A 36 -12.00 5.14 -12.01
N CYS A 37 -10.81 4.61 -12.33
CA CYS A 37 -9.64 5.45 -12.55
C CYS A 37 -9.32 5.52 -14.04
N PRO A 38 -8.73 6.61 -14.50
CA PRO A 38 -8.35 6.71 -15.91
C PRO A 38 -7.17 5.80 -16.23
N GLY A 39 -7.06 5.40 -17.48
CA GLY A 39 -5.93 4.62 -17.97
C GLY A 39 -6.21 3.14 -17.98
N ASP A 40 -5.29 2.41 -18.61
CA ASP A 40 -5.38 0.97 -18.74
C ASP A 40 -4.43 0.30 -17.77
N GLY A 41 -4.61 -1.01 -17.58
CA GLY A 41 -3.72 -1.79 -16.77
C GLY A 41 -3.78 -1.41 -15.30
N ALA A 42 -2.63 -1.36 -14.66
CA ALA A 42 -2.56 -1.05 -13.24
C ALA A 42 -2.65 0.46 -13.05
N ASN A 43 -3.87 0.97 -13.09
CA ASN A 43 -4.13 2.40 -13.02
C ASN A 43 -4.47 2.87 -11.60
N ALA A 44 -4.34 2.00 -10.62
CA ALA A 44 -4.66 2.33 -9.24
C ALA A 44 -3.62 1.73 -8.30
N LEU A 45 -3.55 2.24 -7.11
CA LEU A 45 -2.62 1.79 -6.08
C LEU A 45 -3.39 1.28 -4.89
N VAL A 46 -2.90 0.22 -4.29
CA VAL A 46 -3.46 -0.28 -3.04
C VAL A 46 -2.62 0.31 -1.92
N VAL A 47 -3.27 1.03 -1.02
CA VAL A 47 -2.61 1.68 0.10
C VAL A 47 -3.19 1.19 1.40
N LYS A 48 -2.41 1.27 2.45
CA LYS A 48 -2.86 0.87 3.78
C LYS A 48 -2.02 1.56 4.84
N ARG A 49 -2.50 1.52 6.07
CA ARG A 49 -1.68 1.92 7.20
C ARG A 49 -0.69 0.80 7.49
N PRO A 50 0.59 1.10 7.62
CA PRO A 50 1.56 0.04 7.83
C PRO A 50 1.48 -0.50 9.26
N GLY A 51 1.76 -1.79 9.39
CA GLY A 51 1.93 -2.41 10.69
C GLY A 51 3.33 -2.17 11.21
N ARG A 52 3.76 -2.99 12.17
CA ARG A 52 5.09 -2.87 12.73
C ARG A 52 6.16 -3.13 11.66
N ARG A 53 5.88 -4.07 10.77
CA ARG A 53 6.69 -4.38 9.60
C ARG A 53 5.79 -4.43 8.41
N GLU A 54 6.28 -3.92 7.30
CA GLU A 54 5.46 -3.90 6.10
C GLU A 54 6.33 -3.94 4.88
N VAL A 55 5.92 -4.71 3.87
CA VAL A 55 6.58 -4.69 2.56
C VAL A 55 5.83 -3.69 1.72
N VAL A 56 6.54 -2.68 1.24
CA VAL A 56 5.92 -1.59 0.48
C VAL A 56 6.56 -1.49 -0.89
N ALA A 57 5.85 -0.90 -1.83
CA ALA A 57 6.37 -0.69 -3.17
C ALA A 57 7.55 0.29 -3.12
N ALA A 58 8.46 0.17 -4.10
CA ALA A 58 9.67 0.97 -4.11
C ALA A 58 9.40 2.47 -4.06
N GLY A 59 8.34 2.91 -4.72
CA GLY A 59 8.00 4.33 -4.73
C GLY A 59 7.12 4.78 -3.59
N SER A 60 6.83 3.89 -2.64
CA SER A 60 5.95 4.25 -1.54
C SER A 60 6.62 5.23 -0.60
N PRO A 61 5.85 6.18 -0.04
CA PRO A 61 6.40 6.98 1.05
C PRO A 61 6.69 6.10 2.26
N VAL A 62 7.66 6.50 3.04
CA VAL A 62 8.00 5.84 4.30
C VAL A 62 7.59 6.81 5.40
N PRO A 63 6.57 6.47 6.19
CA PRO A 63 6.08 7.40 7.20
C PRO A 63 7.12 7.68 8.28
N ALA A 64 6.95 8.79 8.96
CA ALA A 64 7.78 9.09 10.12
C ALA A 64 7.66 7.96 11.13
N GLY A 65 8.77 7.60 11.76
CA GLY A 65 8.78 6.50 12.71
C GLY A 65 9.06 5.16 12.09
N TYR A 66 9.30 5.10 10.78
CA TYR A 66 9.66 3.88 10.08
C TYR A 66 11.00 4.05 9.39
N ARG A 67 11.65 2.94 9.13
CA ARG A 67 12.91 2.95 8.38
C ARG A 67 12.88 1.81 7.36
N LYS A 68 13.64 1.98 6.30
CA LYS A 68 13.84 0.92 5.32
C LYS A 68 14.85 -0.08 5.87
N VAL A 69 14.49 -1.35 5.87
CA VAL A 69 15.34 -2.39 6.40
C VAL A 69 16.14 -3.04 5.27
N ARG A 70 15.45 -3.41 4.19
CA ARG A 70 16.14 -4.06 3.06
C ARG A 70 15.21 -4.03 1.85
N GLU A 71 15.80 -4.21 0.69
CA GLU A 71 15.04 -4.39 -0.54
C GLU A 71 14.43 -5.77 -0.56
N THR A 72 13.25 -5.87 -1.15
CA THR A 72 12.56 -7.14 -1.30
C THR A 72 11.58 -6.98 -2.44
N ALA A 73 10.91 -8.07 -2.82
CA ALA A 73 9.88 -8.02 -3.84
C ALA A 73 8.52 -7.86 -3.19
N VAL A 74 7.65 -7.10 -3.84
CA VAL A 74 6.27 -6.97 -3.39
C VAL A 74 5.56 -8.27 -3.71
N ALA A 75 4.91 -8.86 -2.72
CA ALA A 75 4.24 -10.14 -2.89
C ALA A 75 3.17 -10.05 -3.97
N GLY A 76 3.16 -11.01 -4.88
CA GLY A 76 2.15 -11.07 -5.94
C GLY A 76 2.38 -10.10 -7.08
N ALA A 77 3.43 -9.32 -7.04
CA ALA A 77 3.77 -8.41 -8.13
C ALA A 77 5.27 -8.51 -8.35
N ASP A 78 5.69 -8.69 -9.57
CA ASP A 78 7.10 -8.76 -9.90
C ASP A 78 7.73 -7.39 -9.82
N ALA A 79 7.56 -6.72 -8.71
CA ALA A 79 8.01 -5.35 -8.57
C ALA A 79 8.91 -5.22 -7.36
N PRO A 80 9.93 -4.37 -7.43
CA PRO A 80 10.79 -4.15 -6.28
C PRO A 80 10.04 -3.40 -5.19
N GLY A 81 10.46 -3.63 -3.97
CA GLY A 81 9.88 -2.96 -2.83
C GLY A 81 10.86 -2.91 -1.69
N TRP A 82 10.38 -2.47 -0.55
CA TRP A 82 11.18 -2.32 0.65
C TRP A 82 10.46 -2.93 1.82
N LEU A 83 11.21 -3.61 2.66
CA LEU A 83 10.71 -3.97 3.98
C LEU A 83 10.98 -2.76 4.88
N ILE A 84 9.93 -2.21 5.45
CA ILE A 84 10.08 -1.12 6.42
C ILE A 84 9.69 -1.63 7.78
N GLU A 85 10.22 -1.00 8.81
CA GLU A 85 10.00 -1.43 10.17
C GLU A 85 9.89 -0.21 11.06
N ARG A 86 8.97 -0.30 12.02
CA ARG A 86 8.81 0.78 12.99
C ARG A 86 10.06 0.89 13.85
N THR A 87 10.46 2.13 14.11
CA THR A 87 11.73 2.37 14.81
C THR A 87 11.59 2.44 16.33
N ASP A 88 10.38 2.53 16.84
CA ASP A 88 10.19 2.64 18.30
C ASP A 88 9.98 1.29 18.99
#